data_ad32d4090f347247aebcbcd1b1bcede5
#
_entry.id   ad32d4090f347247aebcbcd1b1bcede5
#
_cell.length_a   1.000
_cell.length_b   1.000
_cell.length_c   1.000
_cell.angle_alpha   90.00
_cell.angle_beta   90.00
_cell.angle_gamma   90.00
#
_symmetry.space_group_name_H-M   'P 1'
#
loop_
_entity.id
_entity.type
_entity.pdbx_description
1 polymer ?
#
loop_
_entity_poly.entity_id
_entity_poly.type
_entity_poly.pdbx_seq_one_letter_code
_entity_poly.pdbx_strand_id
1 'polypeptide(L)'
;ENVIGIAGIGLAAEIIYKDFDEKIDRLYEIKDYFVKELLKIEGVSVNAITDNIRETAPHIVSASIKGVRAEVMLHTLEEKGIYVSSGSACASNKPSISATLKSIGLQHDLLDSTIRFSMSVETTREDIEQTLSVLNEVIPMLRKYSRH
;
A
#
# COMPACT_ATOMS: atom_id res chain seq x y z
N GLU A 1 -4.31 -1.53 38.11
CA GLU A 1 -3.42 -1.71 36.92
C GLU A 1 -4.02 -2.72 35.95
N ASN A 2 -3.90 -2.50 34.63
CA ASN A 2 -4.44 -3.40 33.64
C ASN A 2 -3.48 -4.59 33.38
N VAL A 3 -3.45 -5.52 34.33
CA VAL A 3 -2.55 -6.70 34.29
C VAL A 3 -2.79 -7.55 33.03
N ILE A 4 -4.06 -7.72 32.62
CA ILE A 4 -4.44 -8.48 31.43
C ILE A 4 -3.89 -7.82 30.16
N GLY A 5 -3.99 -6.50 30.06
CA GLY A 5 -3.42 -5.75 28.93
C GLY A 5 -1.89 -5.83 28.87
N ILE A 6 -1.22 -5.75 30.03
CA ILE A 6 0.24 -5.87 30.11
C ILE A 6 0.69 -7.28 29.70
N ALA A 7 0.03 -8.32 30.19
CA ALA A 7 0.30 -9.71 29.79
C ALA A 7 0.05 -9.93 28.28
N GLY A 8 -1.03 -9.36 27.75
CA GLY A 8 -1.35 -9.42 26.32
C GLY A 8 -0.28 -8.77 25.42
N ILE A 9 0.22 -7.60 25.82
CA ILE A 9 1.34 -6.93 25.11
C ILE A 9 2.61 -7.78 25.18
N GLY A 10 2.92 -8.36 26.35
CA GLY A 10 4.07 -9.25 26.51
C GLY A 10 4.01 -10.45 25.57
N LEU A 11 2.88 -11.14 25.52
CA LEU A 11 2.66 -12.27 24.63
C LEU A 11 2.73 -11.87 23.14
N ALA A 12 2.11 -10.74 22.76
CA ALA A 12 2.17 -10.22 21.41
C ALA A 12 3.61 -9.91 20.97
N ALA A 13 4.41 -9.32 21.86
CA ALA A 13 5.83 -9.07 21.62
C ALA A 13 6.60 -10.38 21.41
N GLU A 14 6.40 -11.37 22.27
CA GLU A 14 7.04 -12.70 22.17
C GLU A 14 6.72 -13.35 20.82
N ILE A 15 5.45 -13.33 20.39
CA ILE A 15 5.02 -13.90 19.10
C ILE A 15 5.66 -13.16 17.91
N ILE A 16 5.72 -11.83 17.96
CA ILE A 16 6.27 -11.01 16.86
C ILE A 16 7.78 -11.22 16.75
N TYR A 17 8.51 -11.21 17.86
CA TYR A 17 9.96 -11.31 17.86
C TYR A 17 10.47 -12.75 17.66
N LYS A 18 9.60 -13.75 17.77
CA LYS A 18 9.96 -15.11 17.38
C LYS A 18 10.22 -15.16 15.86
N ASP A 19 11.42 -15.60 15.48
CA ASP A 19 11.86 -15.70 14.08
C ASP A 19 11.74 -14.36 13.31
N PHE A 20 12.05 -13.25 14.01
CA PHE A 20 11.82 -11.89 13.50
C PHE A 20 12.56 -11.61 12.19
N ASP A 21 13.83 -11.96 12.11
CA ASP A 21 14.65 -11.70 10.93
C ASP A 21 14.12 -12.45 9.69
N GLU A 22 13.72 -13.69 9.84
CA GLU A 22 13.13 -14.49 8.75
C GLU A 22 11.79 -13.88 8.27
N LYS A 23 10.96 -13.42 9.20
CA LYS A 23 9.70 -12.74 8.86
C LYS A 23 9.92 -11.44 8.10
N ILE A 24 10.91 -10.66 8.51
CA ILE A 24 11.28 -9.40 7.83
C ILE A 24 11.87 -9.68 6.45
N ASP A 25 12.74 -10.66 6.31
CA ASP A 25 13.31 -11.06 5.02
C ASP A 25 12.22 -11.48 4.04
N ARG A 26 11.28 -12.31 4.49
CA ARG A 26 10.12 -12.70 3.68
C ARG A 26 9.26 -11.51 3.26
N LEU A 27 9.02 -10.56 4.15
CA LEU A 27 8.29 -9.34 3.79
C LEU A 27 9.00 -8.52 2.71
N TYR A 28 10.33 -8.42 2.77
CA TYR A 28 11.09 -7.75 1.72
C TYR A 28 11.03 -8.50 0.39
N GLU A 29 11.05 -9.83 0.39
CA GLU A 29 10.88 -10.64 -0.83
C GLU A 29 9.51 -10.41 -1.48
N ILE A 30 8.44 -10.43 -0.67
CA ILE A 30 7.07 -10.17 -1.12
C ILE A 30 6.96 -8.74 -1.67
N LYS A 31 7.51 -7.75 -0.95
CA LYS A 31 7.52 -6.36 -1.36
C LYS A 31 8.27 -6.15 -2.68
N ASP A 32 9.46 -6.71 -2.82
CA ASP A 32 10.27 -6.62 -4.03
C ASP A 32 9.52 -7.17 -5.24
N TYR A 33 8.91 -8.33 -5.08
CA TYR A 33 8.05 -8.91 -6.10
C TYR A 33 6.89 -7.99 -6.46
N PHE A 34 6.15 -7.51 -5.46
CA PHE A 34 5.01 -6.62 -5.68
C PHE A 34 5.39 -5.34 -6.41
N VAL A 35 6.47 -4.68 -5.97
CA VAL A 35 6.98 -3.45 -6.59
C VAL A 35 7.37 -3.69 -8.05
N LYS A 36 8.10 -4.78 -8.34
CA LYS A 36 8.51 -5.13 -9.71
C LYS A 36 7.31 -5.34 -10.63
N GLU A 37 6.27 -6.00 -10.15
CA GLU A 37 5.07 -6.25 -10.94
C GLU A 37 4.22 -4.97 -11.09
N LEU A 38 4.08 -4.14 -10.06
CA LEU A 38 3.40 -2.85 -10.14
C LEU A 38 4.01 -1.93 -11.20
N LEU A 39 5.33 -1.89 -11.28
CA LEU A 39 6.05 -1.04 -12.24
C LEU A 39 5.88 -1.48 -13.69
N LYS A 40 5.40 -2.70 -13.96
CA LYS A 40 5.03 -3.16 -15.31
C LYS A 40 3.68 -2.62 -15.78
N ILE A 41 2.84 -2.15 -14.84
CA ILE A 41 1.52 -1.59 -15.17
C ILE A 41 1.73 -0.16 -15.69
N GLU A 42 1.29 0.12 -16.90
CA GLU A 42 1.45 1.44 -17.52
C GLU A 42 0.88 2.56 -16.63
N GLY A 43 1.67 3.62 -16.42
CA GLY A 43 1.28 4.80 -15.64
C GLY A 43 1.14 4.55 -14.14
N VAL A 44 1.69 3.45 -13.63
CA VAL A 44 1.88 3.20 -12.19
C VAL A 44 3.33 3.56 -11.84
N SER A 45 3.50 4.26 -10.74
CA SER A 45 4.80 4.56 -10.13
C SER A 45 4.76 4.21 -8.65
N VAL A 46 5.89 3.75 -8.11
CA VAL A 46 6.03 3.47 -6.68
C VAL A 46 6.81 4.61 -6.03
N ASN A 47 6.25 5.16 -4.95
CA ASN A 47 6.76 6.33 -4.28
C ASN A 47 7.79 5.97 -3.21
N ALA A 48 8.77 6.86 -3.01
CA ALA A 48 9.81 6.71 -1.98
C ALA A 48 10.56 5.37 -2.06
N ILE A 49 10.75 4.85 -3.28
CA ILE A 49 11.58 3.68 -3.50
C ILE A 49 13.02 4.13 -3.78
N THR A 50 13.98 3.41 -3.22
CA THR A 50 15.43 3.59 -3.46
C THR A 50 15.96 2.37 -4.21
N ASP A 51 17.20 2.44 -4.68
CA ASP A 51 17.90 1.30 -5.31
C ASP A 51 18.01 0.10 -4.36
N ASN A 52 17.96 0.37 -3.05
CA ASN A 52 17.95 -0.66 -2.02
C ASN A 52 16.59 -0.70 -1.30
N ILE A 53 15.76 -1.67 -1.63
CA ILE A 53 14.43 -1.83 -1.04
C ILE A 53 14.45 -1.93 0.50
N ARG A 54 15.57 -2.39 1.08
CA ARG A 54 15.75 -2.53 2.54
C ARG A 54 15.90 -1.21 3.28
N GLU A 55 16.08 -0.10 2.58
CA GLU A 55 16.05 1.25 3.16
C GLU A 55 14.62 1.76 3.39
N THR A 56 13.63 1.00 2.97
CA THR A 56 12.22 1.35 3.08
C THR A 56 11.49 0.39 4.04
N ALA A 57 10.34 0.81 4.58
CA ALA A 57 9.55 -0.06 5.45
C ALA A 57 9.08 -1.33 4.72
N PRO A 58 9.35 -2.55 5.25
CA PRO A 58 9.07 -3.80 4.54
C PRO A 58 7.57 -4.04 4.26
N HIS A 59 6.71 -3.49 5.08
CA HIS A 59 5.27 -3.74 5.10
C HIS A 59 4.44 -2.68 4.39
N ILE A 60 5.06 -1.69 3.74
CA ILE A 60 4.35 -0.58 3.08
C ILE A 60 4.81 -0.44 1.63
N VAL A 61 3.85 -0.34 0.72
CA VAL A 61 4.04 0.09 -0.67
C VAL A 61 3.09 1.25 -0.94
N SER A 62 3.65 2.40 -1.31
CA SER A 62 2.89 3.56 -1.77
C SER A 62 3.00 3.65 -3.29
N ALA A 63 1.87 3.59 -3.98
CA ALA A 63 1.83 3.63 -5.44
C ALA A 63 0.91 4.74 -5.94
N SER A 64 1.38 5.47 -6.95
CA SER A 64 0.58 6.47 -7.66
C SER A 64 0.13 5.90 -9.00
N ILE A 65 -1.17 6.02 -9.29
CA ILE A 65 -1.80 5.44 -10.48
C ILE A 65 -2.33 6.58 -11.34
N LYS A 66 -1.52 7.01 -12.30
CA LYS A 66 -1.84 8.15 -13.16
C LYS A 66 -3.19 7.96 -13.87
N GLY A 67 -4.04 9.00 -13.78
CA GLY A 67 -5.35 9.02 -14.42
C GLY A 67 -6.45 8.28 -13.66
N VAL A 68 -6.21 7.90 -12.39
CA VAL A 68 -7.24 7.30 -11.52
C VAL A 68 -7.23 8.01 -10.17
N ARG A 69 -8.38 8.46 -9.70
CA ARG A 69 -8.50 9.04 -8.37
C ARG A 69 -8.38 7.96 -7.29
N ALA A 70 -7.58 8.25 -6.28
CA ALA A 70 -7.30 7.30 -5.18
C ALA A 70 -8.57 6.82 -4.46
N GLU A 71 -9.54 7.72 -4.24
CA GLU A 71 -10.81 7.41 -3.61
C GLU A 71 -11.64 6.41 -4.44
N VAL A 72 -11.70 6.61 -5.76
CA VAL A 72 -12.43 5.70 -6.67
C VAL A 72 -11.74 4.33 -6.70
N MET A 73 -10.40 4.31 -6.79
CA MET A 73 -9.63 3.08 -6.73
C MET A 73 -9.85 2.34 -5.41
N LEU A 74 -9.82 3.05 -4.27
CA LEU A 74 -10.01 2.47 -2.95
C LEU A 74 -11.35 1.71 -2.88
N HIS A 75 -12.47 2.35 -3.24
CA HIS A 75 -13.78 1.70 -3.20
C HIS A 75 -13.90 0.55 -4.20
N THR A 76 -13.32 0.69 -5.39
CA THR A 76 -13.32 -0.39 -6.39
C THR A 76 -12.55 -1.62 -5.90
N LEU A 77 -11.42 -1.42 -5.21
CA LEU A 77 -10.63 -2.51 -4.62
C LEU A 77 -11.35 -3.14 -3.42
N GLU A 78 -12.01 -2.32 -2.59
CA GLU A 78 -12.82 -2.79 -1.46
C GLU A 78 -13.95 -3.73 -1.90
N GLU A 79 -14.66 -3.40 -3.01
CA GLU A 79 -15.67 -4.28 -3.61
C GLU A 79 -15.11 -5.63 -4.08
N LYS A 80 -13.81 -5.68 -4.37
CA LYS A 80 -13.08 -6.91 -4.74
C LYS A 80 -12.42 -7.60 -3.54
N GLY A 81 -12.67 -7.13 -2.30
CA GLY A 81 -12.11 -7.68 -1.07
C GLY A 81 -10.67 -7.27 -0.79
N ILE A 82 -10.16 -6.23 -1.47
CA ILE A 82 -8.80 -5.70 -1.29
C ILE A 82 -8.88 -4.37 -0.55
N TYR A 83 -8.37 -4.33 0.66
CA TYR A 83 -8.43 -3.15 1.53
C TYR A 83 -7.12 -2.38 1.48
N VAL A 84 -7.20 -1.12 1.05
CA VAL A 84 -6.06 -0.21 0.89
C VAL A 84 -6.35 1.12 1.60
N SER A 85 -5.38 2.00 1.67
CA SER A 85 -5.57 3.35 2.22
C SER A 85 -5.24 4.39 1.16
N SER A 86 -6.01 5.48 1.14
CA SER A 86 -5.67 6.69 0.38
C SER A 86 -5.17 7.79 1.33
N GLY A 87 -4.36 8.71 0.82
CA GLY A 87 -3.80 9.82 1.60
C GLY A 87 -4.86 10.81 2.14
N SER A 88 -6.08 10.78 1.59
CA SER A 88 -7.21 11.64 1.95
C SER A 88 -8.20 11.01 2.93
N ALA A 89 -8.05 9.71 3.25
CA ALA A 89 -9.03 8.96 4.05
C ALA A 89 -9.27 9.53 5.47
N CYS A 90 -8.31 10.25 6.05
CA CYS A 90 -8.44 10.86 7.38
C CYS A 90 -9.01 12.29 7.36
N ALA A 91 -9.25 12.86 6.17
CA ALA A 91 -9.73 14.25 6.00
C ALA A 91 -11.17 14.30 5.49
N SER A 92 -12.07 13.52 6.08
CA SER A 92 -13.47 13.37 5.69
C SER A 92 -14.28 14.68 5.65
N ASN A 93 -13.75 15.79 6.17
CA ASN A 93 -14.40 17.09 6.15
C ASN A 93 -13.67 18.21 5.38
N LYS A 94 -12.45 17.95 4.87
CA LYS A 94 -11.77 18.87 3.94
C LYS A 94 -10.81 18.03 3.08
N PRO A 95 -10.83 18.15 1.75
CA PRO A 95 -9.84 17.53 0.90
C PRO A 95 -8.46 18.13 1.21
N SER A 96 -7.73 17.53 2.14
CA SER A 96 -6.38 17.94 2.48
C SER A 96 -5.39 17.05 1.76
N ILE A 97 -4.57 17.67 0.94
CA ILE A 97 -3.44 17.01 0.30
C ILE A 97 -2.53 16.45 1.40
N SER A 98 -2.18 15.16 1.30
CA SER A 98 -1.30 14.51 2.25
C SER A 98 0.04 15.26 2.40
N ALA A 99 0.30 15.76 3.60
CA ALA A 99 1.56 16.45 3.92
C ALA A 99 2.77 15.53 3.66
N THR A 100 2.65 14.24 3.93
CA THR A 100 3.68 13.23 3.68
C THR A 100 4.01 13.12 2.18
N LEU A 101 2.98 12.98 1.33
CA LEU A 101 3.19 12.86 -0.12
C LEU A 101 3.81 14.15 -0.70
N LYS A 102 3.45 15.30 -0.15
CA LYS A 102 4.03 16.59 -0.50
C LYS A 102 5.50 16.70 -0.07
N SER A 103 5.83 16.21 1.12
CA SER A 103 7.20 16.25 1.67
C SER A 103 8.18 15.36 0.90
N ILE A 104 7.71 14.26 0.32
CA ILE A 104 8.54 13.40 -0.54
C ILE A 104 8.67 13.93 -1.98
N GLY A 105 8.13 15.14 -2.26
CA GLY A 105 8.26 15.78 -3.56
C GLY A 105 7.36 15.23 -4.66
N LEU A 106 6.26 14.54 -4.30
CA LEU A 106 5.34 13.99 -5.29
C LEU A 106 4.68 15.09 -6.11
N GLN A 107 4.59 14.92 -7.43
CA GLN A 107 3.95 15.86 -8.34
C GLN A 107 2.47 16.03 -7.97
N HIS A 108 1.96 17.24 -8.13
CA HIS A 108 0.62 17.61 -7.67
C HIS A 108 -0.50 16.75 -8.27
N ASP A 109 -0.38 16.35 -9.54
CA ASP A 109 -1.32 15.49 -10.26
C ASP A 109 -1.35 14.04 -9.77
N LEU A 110 -0.31 13.61 -9.04
CA LEU A 110 -0.23 12.27 -8.44
C LEU A 110 -0.69 12.21 -6.99
N LEU A 111 -0.86 13.37 -6.33
CA LEU A 111 -1.26 13.42 -4.92
C LEU A 111 -2.65 12.80 -4.67
N ASP A 112 -3.59 13.02 -5.61
CA ASP A 112 -4.95 12.47 -5.56
C ASP A 112 -5.07 11.09 -6.25
N SER A 113 -3.95 10.55 -6.73
CA SER A 113 -3.87 9.28 -7.43
C SER A 113 -3.07 8.23 -6.68
N THR A 114 -2.74 8.50 -5.40
CA THR A 114 -1.83 7.68 -4.61
C THR A 114 -2.59 6.83 -3.60
N ILE A 115 -2.36 5.54 -3.63
CA ILE A 115 -2.84 4.57 -2.64
C ILE A 115 -1.68 3.90 -1.92
N ARG A 116 -1.94 3.45 -0.69
CA ARG A 116 -0.99 2.73 0.15
C ARG A 116 -1.49 1.32 0.39
N PHE A 117 -0.70 0.36 -0.02
CA PHE A 117 -0.84 -1.04 0.35
C PHE A 117 -0.08 -1.29 1.64
N SER A 118 -0.69 -2.03 2.56
CA SER A 118 -0.06 -2.45 3.81
C SER A 118 -0.09 -3.97 3.89
N MET A 119 1.05 -4.54 4.18
CA MET A 119 1.26 -5.99 4.27
C MET A 119 1.58 -6.38 5.71
N SER A 120 1.40 -7.63 6.05
CA SER A 120 1.80 -8.21 7.34
C SER A 120 2.67 -9.45 7.12
N VAL A 121 3.17 -10.02 8.19
CA VAL A 121 3.90 -11.30 8.15
C VAL A 121 3.02 -12.46 7.66
N GLU A 122 1.71 -12.30 7.68
CA GLU A 122 0.73 -13.28 7.18
C GLU A 122 0.43 -13.10 5.68
N THR A 123 0.82 -11.97 5.07
CA THR A 123 0.58 -11.71 3.65
C THR A 123 1.33 -12.74 2.81
N THR A 124 0.60 -13.37 1.89
CA THR A 124 1.12 -14.40 1.01
C THR A 124 1.45 -13.85 -0.37
N ARG A 125 2.15 -14.64 -1.17
CA ARG A 125 2.40 -14.31 -2.57
C ARG A 125 1.11 -14.35 -3.38
N GLU A 126 0.23 -15.28 -3.06
CA GLU A 126 -1.09 -15.43 -3.67
C GLU A 126 -1.96 -14.19 -3.47
N ASP A 127 -1.93 -13.57 -2.28
CA ASP A 127 -2.63 -12.30 -2.01
C ASP A 127 -2.12 -11.19 -2.93
N ILE A 128 -0.81 -11.12 -3.16
CA ILE A 128 -0.18 -10.15 -4.06
C ILE A 128 -0.59 -10.42 -5.51
N GLU A 129 -0.56 -11.67 -5.96
CA GLU A 129 -0.93 -12.06 -7.33
C GLU A 129 -2.41 -11.77 -7.60
N GLN A 130 -3.29 -12.02 -6.64
CA GLN A 130 -4.70 -11.65 -6.72
C GLN A 130 -4.86 -10.13 -6.81
N THR A 131 -4.15 -9.38 -5.97
CA THR A 131 -4.17 -7.91 -5.99
C THR A 131 -3.72 -7.37 -7.34
N LEU A 132 -2.62 -7.87 -7.90
CA LEU A 132 -2.11 -7.48 -9.21
C LEU A 132 -3.09 -7.82 -10.34
N SER A 133 -3.73 -8.99 -10.28
CA SER A 133 -4.76 -9.38 -11.25
C SER A 133 -5.93 -8.39 -11.25
N VAL A 134 -6.42 -8.02 -10.08
CA VAL A 134 -7.50 -7.04 -9.94
C VAL A 134 -7.05 -5.65 -10.42
N LEU A 135 -5.83 -5.20 -10.09
CA LEU A 135 -5.31 -3.91 -10.55
C LEU A 135 -5.23 -3.86 -12.09
N ASN A 136 -4.76 -4.93 -12.74
CA ASN A 136 -4.71 -5.01 -14.20
C ASN A 136 -6.10 -4.97 -14.85
N GLU A 137 -7.15 -5.46 -14.18
CA GLU A 137 -8.54 -5.38 -14.63
C GLU A 137 -9.10 -3.95 -14.46
N VAL A 138 -8.96 -3.39 -13.26
CA VAL A 138 -9.69 -2.16 -12.87
C VAL A 138 -9.02 -0.87 -13.36
N ILE A 139 -7.69 -0.80 -13.43
CA ILE A 139 -6.99 0.42 -13.85
C ILE A 139 -7.41 0.88 -15.25
N PRO A 140 -7.40 0.03 -16.29
CA PRO A 140 -7.85 0.44 -17.62
C PRO A 140 -9.33 0.82 -17.67
N MET A 141 -10.17 0.16 -16.88
CA MET A 141 -11.59 0.47 -16.76
C MET A 141 -11.79 1.88 -16.17
N LEU A 142 -11.18 2.17 -15.02
CA LEU A 142 -11.32 3.44 -14.32
C LEU A 142 -10.79 4.63 -15.13
N ARG A 143 -9.71 4.44 -15.88
CA ARG A 143 -9.16 5.48 -16.78
C ARG A 143 -10.11 5.89 -17.88
N LYS A 144 -11.00 5.00 -18.35
CA LYS A 144 -12.02 5.34 -19.37
C LYS A 144 -13.05 6.33 -18.82
N TYR A 145 -13.34 6.26 -17.53
CA TYR A 145 -14.33 7.13 -16.89
C TYR A 145 -13.73 8.46 -16.36
N SER A 146 -12.40 8.55 -16.24
CA SER A 146 -11.71 9.74 -15.74
C SER A 146 -11.38 10.79 -16.84
N ARG A 147 -11.78 10.55 -18.08
CA ARG A 147 -11.49 11.41 -19.25
C ARG A 147 -12.54 12.49 -19.53
N HIS A 148 -13.34 12.88 -18.52
CA HIS A 148 -14.30 13.99 -18.65
C HIS A 148 -14.03 15.10 -17.66
#